data_9f21cd26dffb54b51b5d16ce7114efc8
#
_entry.id   9f21cd26dffb54b51b5d16ce7114efc8
#
_cell.length_a   1.000
_cell.length_b   1.000
_cell.length_c   1.000
_cell.angle_alpha   90.00
_cell.angle_beta   90.00
_cell.angle_gamma   90.00
#
_symmetry.space_group_name_H-M   'P 1'
#
loop_
_entity.id
_entity.type
_entity.pdbx_description
1 polymer ?
#
loop_
_entity_poly.entity_id
_entity_poly.type
_entity_poly.pdbx_seq_one_letter_code
_entity_poly.pdbx_strand_id
1 'polypeptide(L)'
;MNAPTLPFPDVAELLPHRGTMLLLDRVTGFTEDAATVQATPEAGAWYADAQGGMPAWIGLELMAQAVGVHVGLAHHYQGLPQKAGVLLGTRSYRSAVASFPAGVPMVVHAAMAFRDPSGLGSYECTISHPGNPTLLAEATLKVFEPEDFHAFVQENPA
;
A
#
# COMPACT_ATOMS: atom_id res chain seq x y z
N MET A 1 -8.23 18.97 8.49
CA MET A 1 -7.59 18.88 7.16
C MET A 1 -8.59 19.29 6.10
N ASN A 2 -8.17 20.12 5.17
CA ASN A 2 -9.01 20.46 4.01
C ASN A 2 -9.18 19.22 3.10
N ALA A 3 -10.26 19.21 2.32
CA ALA A 3 -10.46 18.15 1.33
C ALA A 3 -9.24 18.06 0.39
N PRO A 4 -8.85 16.84 -0.03
CA PRO A 4 -7.72 16.70 -0.91
C PRO A 4 -7.97 17.38 -2.26
N THR A 5 -6.93 17.99 -2.80
CA THR A 5 -6.98 18.59 -4.13
C THR A 5 -6.95 17.48 -5.19
N LEU A 6 -7.92 17.51 -6.11
CA LEU A 6 -8.01 16.55 -7.21
C LEU A 6 -7.45 17.16 -8.51
N PRO A 7 -6.90 16.35 -9.42
CA PRO A 7 -6.72 14.90 -9.31
C PRO A 7 -5.63 14.52 -8.29
N PHE A 8 -5.68 13.28 -7.79
CA PHE A 8 -4.60 12.78 -6.95
C PHE A 8 -3.29 12.67 -7.75
N PRO A 9 -2.12 12.83 -7.09
CA PRO A 9 -0.83 12.53 -7.73
C PRO A 9 -0.75 11.08 -8.22
N ASP A 10 0.08 10.85 -9.22
CA ASP A 10 0.37 9.50 -9.68
C ASP A 10 1.09 8.71 -8.57
N VAL A 11 0.83 7.40 -8.49
CA VAL A 11 1.45 6.54 -7.48
C VAL A 11 2.98 6.57 -7.54
N ALA A 12 3.55 6.75 -8.74
CA ALA A 12 5.01 6.87 -8.93
C ALA A 12 5.61 8.12 -8.26
N GLU A 13 4.81 9.16 -8.03
CA GLU A 13 5.25 10.37 -7.32
C GLU A 13 5.23 10.19 -5.79
N LEU A 14 4.51 9.18 -5.31
CA LEU A 14 4.27 8.94 -3.89
C LEU A 14 5.11 7.80 -3.33
N LEU A 15 5.54 6.88 -4.20
CA LEU A 15 6.26 5.65 -3.82
C LEU A 15 7.65 5.62 -4.44
N PRO A 16 8.64 5.01 -3.76
CA PRO A 16 9.96 4.78 -4.35
C PRO A 16 9.99 3.67 -5.39
N HIS A 17 8.98 2.81 -5.40
CA HIS A 17 8.85 1.67 -6.31
C HIS A 17 8.83 2.12 -7.77
N ARG A 18 9.46 1.33 -8.65
CA ARG A 18 9.55 1.64 -10.08
C ARG A 18 9.39 0.38 -10.93
N GLY A 19 8.96 0.58 -12.18
CA GLY A 19 8.83 -0.50 -13.16
C GLY A 19 7.86 -1.57 -12.68
N THR A 20 8.26 -2.82 -12.80
CA THR A 20 7.44 -3.99 -12.47
C THR A 20 7.20 -4.18 -10.97
N MET A 21 7.90 -3.44 -10.13
CA MET A 21 7.68 -3.46 -8.68
C MET A 21 6.66 -2.43 -8.20
N LEU A 22 6.22 -1.52 -9.04
CA LEU A 22 5.11 -0.62 -8.77
C LEU A 22 3.82 -1.32 -9.17
N LEU A 23 3.09 -1.83 -8.18
CA LEU A 23 1.95 -2.72 -8.41
C LEU A 23 0.59 -2.02 -8.38
N LEU A 24 0.55 -0.77 -7.94
CA LEU A 24 -0.68 0.01 -7.84
C LEU A 24 -0.96 0.76 -9.14
N ASP A 25 -2.24 0.87 -9.51
CA ASP A 25 -2.66 1.62 -10.70
C ASP A 25 -2.83 3.11 -10.40
N ARG A 26 -3.60 3.43 -9.35
CA ARG A 26 -3.95 4.81 -9.02
C ARG A 26 -4.54 4.95 -7.62
N VAL A 27 -4.50 6.17 -7.12
CA VAL A 27 -5.18 6.56 -5.89
C VAL A 27 -6.64 6.85 -6.22
N THR A 28 -7.57 6.35 -5.41
CA THR A 28 -9.01 6.58 -5.55
C THR A 28 -9.63 7.27 -4.35
N GLY A 29 -8.94 7.33 -3.22
CA GLY A 29 -9.43 8.03 -2.03
C GLY A 29 -8.32 8.33 -1.04
N PHE A 30 -8.51 9.41 -0.28
CA PHE A 30 -7.59 9.83 0.78
C PHE A 30 -8.36 10.57 1.86
N THR A 31 -8.07 10.21 3.10
CA THR A 31 -8.44 10.97 4.29
C THR A 31 -7.20 11.11 5.18
N GLU A 32 -7.31 11.86 6.25
CA GLU A 32 -6.23 11.97 7.24
C GLU A 32 -5.78 10.60 7.76
N ASP A 33 -6.71 9.66 7.89
CA ASP A 33 -6.48 8.36 8.52
C ASP A 33 -6.40 7.19 7.53
N ALA A 34 -6.68 7.39 6.25
CA ALA A 34 -6.75 6.28 5.32
C ALA A 34 -6.44 6.67 3.87
N ALA A 35 -5.99 5.71 3.10
CA ALA A 35 -5.90 5.81 1.66
C ALA A 35 -6.56 4.60 1.00
N THR A 36 -7.12 4.83 -0.17
CA THR A 36 -7.71 3.80 -1.01
C THR A 36 -7.06 3.86 -2.38
N VAL A 37 -6.63 2.71 -2.88
CA VAL A 37 -5.95 2.60 -4.17
C VAL A 37 -6.56 1.46 -4.99
N GLN A 38 -6.33 1.51 -6.29
CA GLN A 38 -6.71 0.45 -7.20
C GLN A 38 -5.48 -0.30 -7.67
N ALA A 39 -5.61 -1.62 -7.78
CA ALA A 39 -4.60 -2.50 -8.40
C ALA A 39 -5.32 -3.52 -9.28
N THR A 40 -4.73 -3.81 -10.45
CA THR A 40 -5.28 -4.79 -11.39
C THR A 40 -4.21 -5.79 -11.75
N PRO A 41 -4.38 -7.08 -11.41
CA PRO A 41 -3.42 -8.10 -11.79
C PRO A 41 -3.30 -8.23 -13.32
N GLU A 42 -2.10 -8.47 -13.81
CA GLU A 42 -1.79 -8.61 -15.23
C GLU A 42 -1.34 -10.04 -15.54
N ALA A 43 -1.97 -10.63 -16.56
CA ALA A 43 -1.71 -12.03 -16.94
C ALA A 43 -0.27 -12.31 -17.37
N GLY A 44 0.42 -11.32 -17.93
CA GLY A 44 1.81 -11.44 -18.38
C GLY A 44 2.85 -10.96 -17.37
N ALA A 45 2.44 -10.63 -16.15
CA ALA A 45 3.36 -10.09 -15.14
C ALA A 45 4.30 -11.17 -14.58
N TRP A 46 5.40 -10.71 -13.98
CA TRP A 46 6.41 -11.59 -13.38
C TRP A 46 5.87 -12.50 -12.27
N TYR A 47 4.81 -12.07 -11.59
CA TYR A 47 4.16 -12.83 -10.49
C TYR A 47 3.09 -13.80 -10.98
N ALA A 48 2.71 -13.76 -12.25
CA ALA A 48 1.55 -14.49 -12.76
C ALA A 48 1.67 -16.01 -12.54
N ASP A 49 0.61 -16.61 -11.98
CA ASP A 49 0.52 -18.05 -11.82
C ASP A 49 0.13 -18.75 -13.15
N ALA A 50 -0.10 -20.06 -13.11
CA ALA A 50 -0.42 -20.86 -14.31
C ALA A 50 -1.70 -20.40 -15.02
N GLN A 51 -2.62 -19.74 -14.33
CA GLN A 51 -3.87 -19.18 -14.87
C GLN A 51 -3.76 -17.67 -15.18
N GLY A 52 -2.58 -17.08 -15.03
CA GLY A 52 -2.33 -15.67 -15.24
C GLY A 52 -2.72 -14.77 -14.06
N GLY A 53 -3.17 -15.35 -12.96
CA GLY A 53 -3.57 -14.61 -11.77
C GLY A 53 -2.38 -14.15 -10.92
N MET A 54 -2.64 -13.22 -10.01
CA MET A 54 -1.67 -12.77 -9.02
C MET A 54 -1.80 -13.67 -7.78
N PRO A 55 -0.76 -14.42 -7.39
CA PRO A 55 -0.82 -15.20 -6.16
C PRO A 55 -1.19 -14.33 -4.95
N ALA A 56 -2.04 -14.84 -4.07
CA ALA A 56 -2.60 -14.05 -2.97
C ALA A 56 -1.54 -13.50 -2.01
N TRP A 57 -0.37 -14.15 -1.89
CA TRP A 57 0.71 -13.64 -1.03
C TRP A 57 1.28 -12.28 -1.50
N ILE A 58 1.12 -11.92 -2.79
CA ILE A 58 1.45 -10.58 -3.31
C ILE A 58 0.54 -9.50 -2.68
N GLY A 59 -0.64 -9.87 -2.19
CA GLY A 59 -1.55 -8.94 -1.54
C GLY A 59 -0.92 -8.18 -0.37
N LEU A 60 0.01 -8.80 0.34
CA LEU A 60 0.75 -8.12 1.41
C LEU A 60 1.57 -6.95 0.87
N GLU A 61 2.21 -7.10 -0.28
CA GLU A 61 2.95 -6.01 -0.94
C GLU A 61 2.00 -4.92 -1.43
N LEU A 62 0.83 -5.27 -1.97
CA LEU A 62 -0.19 -4.29 -2.35
C LEU A 62 -0.61 -3.44 -1.16
N MET A 63 -0.81 -4.07 -0.02
CA MET A 63 -1.17 -3.37 1.23
C MET A 63 -0.04 -2.47 1.71
N ALA A 64 1.21 -2.94 1.66
CA ALA A 64 2.38 -2.14 2.04
C ALA A 64 2.53 -0.92 1.14
N GLN A 65 2.31 -1.06 -0.15
CA GLN A 65 2.32 0.08 -1.08
C GLN A 65 1.16 1.04 -0.81
N ALA A 66 -0.03 0.55 -0.46
CA ALA A 66 -1.15 1.40 -0.08
C ALA A 66 -0.85 2.23 1.18
N VAL A 67 -0.18 1.64 2.16
CA VAL A 67 0.32 2.39 3.33
C VAL A 67 1.30 3.48 2.90
N GLY A 68 2.23 3.15 2.01
CA GLY A 68 3.18 4.12 1.45
C GLY A 68 2.48 5.27 0.73
N VAL A 69 1.39 5.00 0.01
CA VAL A 69 0.56 6.02 -0.62
C VAL A 69 -0.07 6.93 0.43
N HIS A 70 -0.61 6.39 1.52
CA HIS A 70 -1.18 7.20 2.60
C HIS A 70 -0.14 8.16 3.19
N VAL A 71 1.02 7.65 3.54
CA VAL A 71 2.13 8.46 4.07
C VAL A 71 2.58 9.51 3.05
N GLY A 72 2.76 9.09 1.79
CA GLY A 72 3.18 9.98 0.70
C GLY A 72 2.18 11.12 0.44
N LEU A 73 0.89 10.83 0.45
CA LEU A 73 -0.17 11.85 0.30
C LEU A 73 -0.19 12.82 1.48
N ALA A 74 -0.05 12.30 2.70
CA ALA A 74 0.01 13.14 3.89
C ALA A 74 1.16 14.15 3.79
N HIS A 75 2.35 13.70 3.36
CA HIS A 75 3.49 14.60 3.13
C HIS A 75 3.22 15.56 1.97
N HIS A 76 2.68 15.07 0.87
CA HIS A 76 2.37 15.89 -0.31
C HIS A 76 1.47 17.08 0.04
N TYR A 77 0.37 16.82 0.75
CA TYR A 77 -0.58 17.87 1.13
C TYR A 77 -0.08 18.82 2.23
N GLN A 78 0.96 18.42 2.96
CA GLN A 78 1.63 19.28 3.94
C GLN A 78 2.83 20.04 3.34
N GLY A 79 3.15 19.82 2.07
CA GLY A 79 4.31 20.41 1.43
C GLY A 79 5.65 19.88 1.95
N LEU A 80 5.65 18.68 2.52
CA LEU A 80 6.83 18.03 3.06
C LEU A 80 7.49 17.15 2.00
N PRO A 81 8.82 16.93 2.07
CA PRO A 81 9.49 16.01 1.17
C PRO A 81 9.03 14.56 1.43
N GLN A 82 9.04 13.75 0.38
CA GLN A 82 8.73 12.33 0.50
C GLN A 82 9.80 11.62 1.33
N LYS A 83 9.35 10.72 2.18
CA LYS A 83 10.21 9.87 3.02
C LYS A 83 9.95 8.40 2.73
N ALA A 84 11.00 7.60 2.74
CA ALA A 84 10.87 6.16 2.67
C ALA A 84 10.50 5.58 4.03
N GLY A 85 9.59 4.61 4.03
CA GLY A 85 9.20 3.85 5.20
C GLY A 85 9.67 2.41 5.13
N VAL A 86 9.63 1.72 6.24
CA VAL A 86 10.00 0.31 6.38
C VAL A 86 8.81 -0.49 6.88
N LEU A 87 8.49 -1.58 6.18
CA LEU A 87 7.55 -2.57 6.68
C LEU A 87 8.26 -3.40 7.76
N LEU A 88 7.84 -3.28 9.01
CA LEU A 88 8.40 -4.04 10.11
C LEU A 88 7.83 -5.45 10.19
N GLY A 89 6.60 -5.64 9.76
CA GLY A 89 5.96 -6.93 9.78
C GLY A 89 4.46 -6.87 9.67
N THR A 90 3.87 -8.04 9.62
CA THR A 90 2.43 -8.21 9.67
C THR A 90 2.05 -9.10 10.84
N ARG A 91 0.99 -8.75 11.52
CA ARG A 91 0.48 -9.55 12.63
C ARG A 91 -0.28 -10.77 12.15
N SER A 92 -1.04 -10.58 11.11
CA SER A 92 -1.75 -11.67 10.43
C SER A 92 -2.11 -11.22 9.03
N TYR A 93 -1.86 -12.06 8.06
CA TYR A 93 -2.37 -11.90 6.69
C TYR A 93 -3.27 -13.07 6.40
N ARG A 94 -4.50 -12.79 6.00
CA ARG A 94 -5.48 -13.81 5.59
C ARG A 94 -6.01 -13.48 4.22
N SER A 95 -6.09 -14.50 3.38
CA SER A 95 -6.72 -14.39 2.07
C SER A 95 -7.81 -15.47 1.94
N ALA A 96 -8.97 -15.06 1.49
CA ALA A 96 -10.08 -15.96 1.19
C ALA A 96 -9.89 -16.68 -0.16
N VAL A 97 -8.92 -16.25 -0.97
CA VAL A 97 -8.62 -16.79 -2.29
C VAL A 97 -7.14 -17.15 -2.39
N ALA A 98 -6.81 -18.12 -3.24
CA ALA A 98 -5.42 -18.49 -3.49
C ALA A 98 -4.74 -17.54 -4.47
N SER A 99 -5.52 -16.88 -5.32
CA SER A 99 -5.02 -16.00 -6.38
C SER A 99 -6.07 -14.93 -6.71
N PHE A 100 -5.60 -13.77 -7.14
CA PHE A 100 -6.45 -12.68 -7.63
C PHE A 100 -6.50 -12.75 -9.16
N PRO A 101 -7.69 -12.77 -9.76
CA PRO A 101 -7.82 -12.98 -11.21
C PRO A 101 -7.22 -11.83 -12.02
N ALA A 102 -6.54 -12.17 -13.12
CA ALA A 102 -5.98 -11.19 -14.05
C ALA A 102 -7.09 -10.34 -14.68
N GLY A 103 -6.83 -9.06 -14.86
CA GLY A 103 -7.74 -8.13 -15.50
C GLY A 103 -8.91 -7.66 -14.65
N VAL A 104 -9.05 -8.15 -13.44
CA VAL A 104 -10.13 -7.76 -12.52
C VAL A 104 -9.60 -6.75 -11.51
N PRO A 105 -10.05 -5.48 -11.55
CA PRO A 105 -9.59 -4.46 -10.62
C PRO A 105 -9.89 -4.84 -9.17
N MET A 106 -8.97 -4.44 -8.29
CA MET A 106 -9.13 -4.60 -6.84
C MET A 106 -9.01 -3.24 -6.14
N VAL A 107 -9.71 -3.12 -5.04
CA VAL A 107 -9.60 -1.98 -4.12
C VAL A 107 -8.73 -2.41 -2.96
N VAL A 108 -7.64 -1.69 -2.73
CA VAL A 108 -6.78 -1.86 -1.57
C VAL A 108 -6.97 -0.67 -0.65
N HIS A 109 -7.38 -0.92 0.56
CA HIS A 109 -7.66 0.11 1.56
C HIS A 109 -6.70 -0.05 2.73
N ALA A 110 -6.05 1.04 3.12
CA ALA A 110 -5.14 1.09 4.26
C ALA A 110 -5.63 2.16 5.23
N ALA A 111 -6.07 1.75 6.41
CA ALA A 111 -6.56 2.64 7.46
C ALA A 111 -5.58 2.66 8.64
N MET A 112 -5.08 3.84 8.97
CA MET A 112 -4.16 4.03 10.08
C MET A 112 -4.90 3.82 11.41
N ALA A 113 -4.49 2.81 12.16
CA ALA A 113 -5.04 2.51 13.48
C ALA A 113 -4.25 3.20 14.60
N PHE A 114 -2.95 3.41 14.36
CA PHE A 114 -2.05 3.98 15.36
C PHE A 114 -0.82 4.60 14.69
N ARG A 115 -0.35 5.71 15.24
CA ARG A 115 0.94 6.30 14.90
C ARG A 115 1.47 7.07 16.09
N ASP A 116 2.74 6.88 16.41
CA ASP A 116 3.41 7.63 17.46
C ASP A 116 4.42 8.65 16.90
N PRO A 117 4.90 9.59 17.74
CA PRO A 117 5.86 10.60 17.29
C PRO A 117 7.21 10.04 16.81
N SER A 118 7.56 8.80 17.18
CA SER A 118 8.80 8.18 16.72
C SER A 118 8.74 7.73 15.25
N GLY A 119 7.55 7.69 14.67
CA GLY A 119 7.32 7.19 13.31
C GLY A 119 6.84 5.75 13.22
N LEU A 120 6.63 5.09 14.37
CA LEU A 120 6.02 3.77 14.41
C LEU A 120 4.51 3.88 14.15
N GLY A 121 3.99 3.07 13.23
CA GLY A 121 2.58 3.05 12.88
C GLY A 121 2.02 1.65 12.72
N SER A 122 0.70 1.56 12.81
CA SER A 122 -0.06 0.34 12.56
C SER A 122 -1.23 0.66 11.63
N TYR A 123 -1.45 -0.18 10.64
CA TYR A 123 -2.49 -0.03 9.64
C TYR A 123 -3.32 -1.31 9.55
N GLU A 124 -4.64 -1.13 9.49
CA GLU A 124 -5.56 -2.19 9.11
C GLU A 124 -5.78 -2.11 7.60
N CYS A 125 -5.44 -3.19 6.89
CA CYS A 125 -5.49 -3.21 5.43
C CYS A 125 -6.46 -4.27 4.93
N THR A 126 -7.15 -3.95 3.84
CA THR A 126 -8.11 -4.86 3.19
C THR A 126 -7.97 -4.82 1.67
N ILE A 127 -8.32 -5.93 1.03
CA ILE A 127 -8.46 -6.02 -0.43
C ILE A 127 -9.86 -6.53 -0.72
N SER A 128 -10.54 -5.88 -1.66
CA SER A 128 -11.89 -6.26 -2.11
C SER A 128 -12.04 -5.93 -3.59
N HIS A 129 -13.13 -6.38 -4.22
CA HIS A 129 -13.49 -5.90 -5.56
C HIS A 129 -14.32 -4.63 -5.47
N PRO A 130 -14.25 -3.73 -6.49
CA PRO A 130 -15.07 -2.53 -6.51
C PRO A 130 -16.56 -2.85 -6.38
N GLY A 131 -17.25 -2.12 -5.48
CA GLY A 131 -18.68 -2.30 -5.27
C GLY A 131 -19.09 -3.55 -4.52
N ASN A 132 -18.13 -4.37 -4.09
CA ASN A 132 -18.39 -5.60 -3.32
C ASN A 132 -17.68 -5.50 -1.96
N PRO A 133 -18.44 -5.46 -0.84
CA PRO A 133 -17.84 -5.34 0.49
C PRO A 133 -17.18 -6.62 1.01
N THR A 134 -17.34 -7.75 0.32
CA THR A 134 -16.71 -9.01 0.72
C THR A 134 -15.20 -8.90 0.62
N LEU A 135 -14.50 -9.19 1.71
CA LEU A 135 -13.05 -9.12 1.74
C LEU A 135 -12.41 -10.30 1.03
N LEU A 136 -11.46 -10.00 0.13
CA LEU A 136 -10.60 -11.01 -0.48
C LEU A 136 -9.38 -11.29 0.42
N ALA A 137 -8.88 -10.27 1.08
CA ALA A 137 -7.75 -10.38 2.00
C ALA A 137 -7.80 -9.29 3.05
N GLU A 138 -7.18 -9.55 4.19
CA GLU A 138 -7.03 -8.58 5.28
C GLU A 138 -5.74 -8.82 6.05
N ALA A 139 -5.16 -7.75 6.59
CA ALA A 139 -3.96 -7.81 7.41
C ALA A 139 -3.82 -6.59 8.30
N THR A 140 -3.08 -6.76 9.39
CA THR A 140 -2.56 -5.65 10.19
C THR A 140 -1.07 -5.51 9.89
N LEU A 141 -0.65 -4.32 9.41
CA LEU A 141 0.74 -4.03 9.08
C LEU A 141 1.35 -3.09 10.10
N LYS A 142 2.56 -3.39 10.53
CA LYS A 142 3.39 -2.48 11.33
C LYS A 142 4.45 -1.86 10.43
N VAL A 143 4.52 -0.54 10.48
CA VAL A 143 5.44 0.24 9.65
C VAL A 143 6.23 1.20 10.51
N PHE A 144 7.41 1.58 10.01
CA PHE A 144 8.26 2.57 10.65
C PHE A 144 8.74 3.56 9.59
N GLU A 145 8.59 4.85 9.89
CA GLU A 145 9.09 5.95 9.08
C GLU A 145 10.19 6.67 9.85
N PRO A 146 11.47 6.30 9.65
CA PRO A 146 12.57 6.94 10.33
C PRO A 146 12.76 8.38 9.84
N GLU A 147 13.27 9.27 10.69
CA GLU A 147 13.61 10.63 10.28
C GLU A 147 14.69 10.64 9.18
N ASP A 148 15.67 9.76 9.30
CA ASP A 148 16.72 9.55 8.31
C ASP A 148 16.76 8.08 7.91
N PHE A 149 16.20 7.78 6.74
CA PHE A 149 16.15 6.43 6.20
C PHE A 149 17.55 5.85 5.94
N HIS A 150 18.48 6.66 5.43
CA HIS A 150 19.84 6.19 5.14
C HIS A 150 20.59 5.81 6.42
N ALA A 151 20.50 6.63 7.45
CA ALA A 151 21.09 6.31 8.75
C ALA A 151 20.46 5.04 9.33
N PHE A 152 19.15 4.89 9.25
CA PHE A 152 18.45 3.70 9.73
C PHE A 152 18.93 2.42 9.03
N VAL A 153 19.07 2.45 7.71
CA VAL A 153 19.54 1.29 6.92
C VAL A 153 20.99 0.94 7.25
N GLN A 154 21.85 1.93 7.51
CA GLN A 154 23.24 1.70 7.91
C GLN A 154 23.35 1.08 9.30
N GLU A 155 22.49 1.47 10.24
CA GLU A 155 22.45 0.93 11.60
C GLU A 155 21.81 -0.46 11.67
N ASN A 156 20.95 -0.78 10.70
CA ASN A 156 20.19 -2.05 10.65
C ASN A 156 20.38 -2.72 9.28
N PRO A 157 21.59 -3.18 8.96
CA PRO A 157 21.83 -3.88 7.69
C PRO A 157 21.08 -5.21 7.65
N ALA A 158 20.60 -5.58 6.46
CA ALA A 158 19.89 -6.82 6.22
C ALA A 158 20.79 -8.06 6.41
#